data_2a840cd9e59199f021508a197f818fca
#
_entry.id   2a840cd9e59199f021508a197f818fca
#
_cell.length_a   1.000
_cell.length_b   1.000
_cell.length_c   1.000
_cell.angle_alpha   90.00
_cell.angle_beta   90.00
_cell.angle_gamma   90.00
#
_symmetry.space_group_name_H-M   'P 1'
#
loop_
_entity.id
_entity.type
_entity.pdbx_description
1 polymer ?
#
loop_
_entity_poly.entity_id
_entity_poly.type
_entity_poly.pdbx_seq_one_letter_code
_entity_poly.pdbx_strand_id
1 'polypeptide(L)'
;MKTLQRKALLLALAASTFALAGCQNLSSPVIRFDRQVNYGDAKGVELVTNEFGSSDLQMIAEKMTGSLLETGIFQGRPTVTISTVKNKTSEYIDTTNVMNSIQTALVKSGKVRFTRSINEMQQGVDELQRQNQSGLYKQNTTAKVGQMTAAKYQLEGE
;
A
#
# COMPACT_ATOMS: atom_id res chain seq x y z
N MET A 1 61.06 30.24 26.72
CA MET A 1 60.06 30.03 25.62
C MET A 1 59.41 28.65 25.64
N LYS A 2 60.10 27.58 26.02
CA LYS A 2 59.48 26.18 25.99
C LYS A 2 58.42 25.94 27.08
N THR A 3 58.43 26.65 28.18
CA THR A 3 57.42 26.50 29.27
C THR A 3 56.10 27.20 28.97
N LEU A 4 56.12 28.28 28.17
CA LEU A 4 54.92 29.01 27.78
C LEU A 4 54.10 28.22 26.73
N GLN A 5 54.79 27.54 25.83
CA GLN A 5 54.13 26.68 24.82
C GLN A 5 53.47 25.44 25.45
N ARG A 6 54.07 24.85 26.48
CA ARG A 6 53.45 23.71 27.19
C ARG A 6 52.23 24.11 27.98
N LYS A 7 52.17 25.31 28.57
CA LYS A 7 50.98 25.82 29.26
C LYS A 7 49.85 26.16 28.29
N ALA A 8 50.15 26.69 27.11
CA ALA A 8 49.17 26.95 26.05
C ALA A 8 48.60 25.65 25.47
N LEU A 9 49.42 24.60 25.32
CA LEU A 9 48.99 23.29 24.85
C LEU A 9 48.03 22.57 25.82
N LEU A 10 48.32 22.69 27.14
CA LEU A 10 47.46 22.10 28.18
C LEU A 10 46.12 22.84 28.33
N LEU A 11 46.10 24.15 28.14
CA LEU A 11 44.85 24.93 28.12
C LEU A 11 43.97 24.63 26.86
N ALA A 12 44.60 24.37 25.73
CA ALA A 12 43.88 23.97 24.52
C ALA A 12 43.28 22.56 24.65
N LEU A 13 43.94 21.63 25.35
CA LEU A 13 43.39 20.29 25.60
C LEU A 13 42.22 20.32 26.60
N ALA A 14 42.24 21.20 27.59
CA ALA A 14 41.15 21.34 28.56
C ALA A 14 39.88 21.97 27.96
N ALA A 15 40.02 22.82 26.95
CA ALA A 15 38.89 23.43 26.27
C ALA A 15 38.14 22.46 25.31
N SER A 16 38.81 21.42 24.81
CA SER A 16 38.19 20.45 23.90
C SER A 16 37.30 19.41 24.57
N THR A 17 37.45 19.21 25.89
CA THR A 17 36.61 18.23 26.63
C THR A 17 35.26 18.77 27.07
N PHE A 18 35.05 20.10 27.04
CA PHE A 18 33.74 20.69 27.38
C PHE A 18 32.74 20.72 26.24
N ALA A 19 33.16 20.48 25.00
CA ALA A 19 32.27 20.52 23.84
C ALA A 19 31.44 19.22 23.62
N LEU A 20 31.70 18.14 24.35
CA LEU A 20 31.00 16.86 24.21
C LEU A 20 29.90 16.61 25.24
N ALA A 21 29.71 17.48 26.21
CA ALA A 21 28.69 17.32 27.26
C ALA A 21 27.36 18.01 26.93
N GLY A 22 27.20 18.59 25.73
CA GLY A 22 26.03 19.41 25.36
C GLY A 22 24.89 18.72 24.68
N CYS A 23 24.91 17.40 24.44
CA CYS A 23 23.86 16.71 23.65
C CYS A 23 23.03 15.70 24.44
N GLN A 24 22.82 15.88 25.73
CA GLN A 24 22.01 14.93 26.51
C GLN A 24 20.72 15.47 27.10
N ASN A 25 20.09 16.47 26.52
CA ASN A 25 18.71 16.80 26.89
C ASN A 25 17.93 17.46 25.74
N LEU A 26 17.94 16.82 24.56
CA LEU A 26 16.83 17.00 23.62
C LEU A 26 15.85 15.85 23.90
N SER A 27 15.07 15.97 24.96
CA SER A 27 13.80 15.29 25.08
C SER A 27 12.88 15.90 24.03
N SER A 28 13.00 15.42 22.78
CA SER A 28 11.94 15.59 21.82
C SER A 28 10.64 15.16 22.49
N PRO A 29 9.56 15.95 22.43
CA PRO A 29 8.26 15.44 22.83
C PRO A 29 7.96 14.28 21.87
N VAL A 30 8.27 13.05 22.33
CA VAL A 30 7.78 11.86 21.67
C VAL A 30 6.27 11.99 21.80
N ILE A 31 5.60 12.42 20.71
CA ILE A 31 4.18 12.25 20.58
C ILE A 31 3.98 10.73 20.64
N ARG A 32 3.82 10.22 21.84
CA ARG A 32 3.32 8.89 22.04
C ARG A 32 1.89 8.91 21.51
N PHE A 33 1.72 8.55 20.24
CA PHE A 33 0.48 7.97 19.83
C PHE A 33 0.39 6.69 20.65
N ASP A 34 -0.30 6.79 21.76
CA ASP A 34 -0.73 5.64 22.53
C ASP A 34 -1.81 4.95 21.70
N ARG A 35 -1.37 4.40 20.56
CA ARG A 35 -2.10 3.34 19.89
C ARG A 35 -1.88 2.12 20.76
N GLN A 36 -2.65 2.07 21.80
CA GLN A 36 -2.91 0.82 22.48
C GLN A 36 -3.59 -0.06 21.44
N VAL A 37 -2.78 -0.74 20.63
CA VAL A 37 -3.26 -1.88 19.85
C VAL A 37 -3.63 -2.89 20.92
N ASN A 38 -4.89 -2.91 21.29
CA ASN A 38 -5.46 -3.92 22.15
C ASN A 38 -5.41 -5.21 21.30
N TYR A 39 -4.30 -5.92 21.38
CA TYR A 39 -4.26 -7.29 20.92
C TYR A 39 -5.27 -8.01 21.83
N GLY A 40 -6.45 -8.28 21.29
CA GLY A 40 -7.48 -9.01 22.00
C GLY A 40 -6.83 -10.19 22.71
N ASP A 41 -7.22 -10.41 23.95
CA ASP A 41 -6.70 -11.49 24.78
C ASP A 41 -6.68 -12.77 23.95
N ALA A 42 -5.48 -13.38 23.77
CA ALA A 42 -5.31 -14.62 23.00
C ALA A 42 -6.16 -15.79 23.59
N LYS A 43 -6.83 -15.57 24.71
CA LYS A 43 -7.83 -16.44 25.37
C LYS A 43 -9.21 -15.84 25.38
N GLY A 44 -9.43 -14.66 24.78
CA GLY A 44 -10.77 -14.09 24.64
C GLY A 44 -11.62 -15.05 23.84
N VAL A 45 -12.68 -15.57 24.46
CA VAL A 45 -13.74 -16.29 23.76
C VAL A 45 -14.35 -15.27 22.80
N GLU A 46 -13.98 -15.31 21.52
CA GLU A 46 -14.72 -14.59 20.49
C GLU A 46 -16.16 -15.07 20.57
N LEU A 47 -17.05 -14.21 21.02
CA LEU A 47 -18.48 -14.45 20.91
C LEU A 47 -18.75 -14.66 19.42
N VAL A 48 -19.12 -15.88 19.06
CA VAL A 48 -19.56 -16.22 17.71
C VAL A 48 -20.83 -15.44 17.46
N THR A 49 -20.68 -14.25 16.88
CA THR A 49 -21.80 -13.48 16.37
C THR A 49 -22.16 -14.01 14.99
N ASN A 50 -23.43 -13.94 14.60
CA ASN A 50 -23.84 -14.26 13.23
C ASN A 50 -23.36 -13.23 12.21
N GLU A 51 -22.65 -12.21 12.65
CA GLU A 51 -22.09 -11.15 11.81
C GLU A 51 -20.69 -11.57 11.32
N PHE A 52 -20.44 -11.37 10.04
CA PHE A 52 -19.13 -11.62 9.47
C PHE A 52 -18.11 -10.60 9.99
N GLY A 53 -17.15 -11.07 10.79
CA GLY A 53 -16.01 -10.26 11.18
C GLY A 53 -15.11 -9.94 10.00
N SER A 54 -14.34 -8.86 10.07
CA SER A 54 -13.37 -8.49 9.02
C SER A 54 -12.32 -9.58 8.75
N SER A 55 -11.94 -10.32 9.79
CA SER A 55 -11.04 -11.49 9.70
C SER A 55 -11.65 -12.64 8.91
N ASP A 56 -12.96 -12.90 9.10
CA ASP A 56 -13.67 -13.97 8.40
C ASP A 56 -13.79 -13.66 6.91
N LEU A 57 -14.13 -12.42 6.58
CA LEU A 57 -14.21 -11.96 5.19
C LEU A 57 -12.84 -12.06 4.49
N GLN A 58 -11.76 -11.70 5.20
CA GLN A 58 -10.41 -11.84 4.67
C GLN A 58 -10.05 -13.30 4.42
N MET A 59 -10.35 -14.19 5.37
CA MET A 59 -10.08 -15.62 5.26
C MET A 59 -10.88 -16.25 4.12
N ILE A 60 -12.14 -15.86 3.94
CA ILE A 60 -12.98 -16.29 2.82
C ILE A 60 -12.36 -15.82 1.49
N ALA A 61 -11.97 -14.54 1.39
CA ALA A 61 -11.35 -13.98 0.21
C ALA A 61 -10.05 -14.71 -0.16
N GLU A 62 -9.21 -15.03 0.82
CA GLU A 62 -7.97 -15.77 0.60
C GLU A 62 -8.23 -17.20 0.13
N LYS A 63 -9.16 -17.91 0.75
CA LYS A 63 -9.52 -19.29 0.35
C LYS A 63 -10.14 -19.34 -1.04
N MET A 64 -11.07 -18.42 -1.35
CA MET A 64 -11.66 -18.31 -2.69
C MET A 64 -10.59 -18.02 -3.74
N THR A 65 -9.67 -17.11 -3.44
CA THR A 65 -8.56 -16.80 -4.34
C THR A 65 -7.64 -18.00 -4.54
N GLY A 66 -7.31 -18.72 -3.46
CA GLY A 66 -6.54 -19.96 -3.55
C GLY A 66 -7.18 -20.98 -4.48
N SER A 67 -8.46 -21.26 -4.29
CA SER A 67 -9.25 -22.16 -5.15
C SER A 67 -9.27 -21.69 -6.61
N LEU A 68 -9.46 -20.39 -6.84
CA LEU A 68 -9.43 -19.81 -8.18
C LEU A 68 -8.07 -19.99 -8.87
N LEU A 69 -6.97 -19.86 -8.11
CA LEU A 69 -5.61 -20.05 -8.62
C LEU A 69 -5.29 -21.51 -8.99
N GLU A 70 -6.02 -22.46 -8.41
CA GLU A 70 -5.87 -23.90 -8.70
C GLU A 70 -6.58 -24.30 -10.00
N THR A 71 -7.54 -23.54 -10.47
CA THR A 71 -8.35 -23.86 -11.68
C THR A 71 -7.54 -23.88 -12.98
N GLY A 72 -6.30 -23.40 -12.98
CA GLY A 72 -5.47 -23.32 -14.18
C GLY A 72 -5.87 -22.25 -15.21
N ILE A 73 -6.90 -21.44 -14.94
CA ILE A 73 -7.37 -20.35 -15.83
C ILE A 73 -6.27 -19.31 -16.06
N PHE A 74 -5.40 -19.10 -15.08
CA PHE A 74 -4.36 -18.08 -15.11
C PHE A 74 -3.02 -18.54 -15.70
N GLN A 75 -3.04 -19.55 -16.57
CA GLN A 75 -1.85 -19.95 -17.29
C GLN A 75 -1.34 -18.82 -18.19
N GLY A 76 -0.02 -18.64 -18.25
CA GLY A 76 0.58 -17.60 -19.07
C GLY A 76 0.49 -16.18 -18.48
N ARG A 77 0.13 -16.05 -17.21
CA ARG A 77 0.09 -14.77 -16.49
C ARG A 77 -0.78 -13.72 -17.18
N PRO A 78 -2.07 -13.97 -17.36
CA PRO A 78 -2.97 -13.07 -18.07
C PRO A 78 -3.16 -11.76 -17.32
N THR A 79 -3.60 -10.74 -18.06
CA THR A 79 -4.02 -9.47 -17.50
C THR A 79 -5.47 -9.56 -17.04
N VAL A 80 -5.73 -9.15 -15.81
CA VAL A 80 -7.05 -9.21 -15.16
C VAL A 80 -7.44 -7.81 -14.70
N THR A 81 -8.70 -7.47 -14.79
CA THR A 81 -9.31 -6.33 -14.11
C THR A 81 -10.30 -6.83 -13.07
N ILE A 82 -10.48 -6.08 -12.00
CA ILE A 82 -11.48 -6.38 -10.97
C ILE A 82 -12.57 -5.34 -11.10
N SER A 83 -13.81 -5.81 -11.15
CA SER A 83 -15.01 -4.99 -11.09
C SER A 83 -15.47 -4.82 -9.64
N THR A 84 -16.45 -3.97 -9.44
CA THR A 84 -17.02 -3.75 -8.10
C THR A 84 -17.73 -5.03 -7.63
N VAL A 85 -17.43 -5.43 -6.40
CA VAL A 85 -18.19 -6.50 -5.73
C VAL A 85 -19.46 -5.90 -5.15
N LYS A 86 -20.61 -6.51 -5.42
CA LYS A 86 -21.92 -6.05 -4.95
C LYS A 86 -22.33 -6.83 -3.71
N ASN A 87 -22.66 -6.13 -2.65
CA ASN A 87 -23.28 -6.74 -1.48
C ASN A 87 -24.78 -6.92 -1.74
N LYS A 88 -25.25 -8.17 -1.78
CA LYS A 88 -26.67 -8.53 -1.91
C LYS A 88 -27.27 -9.08 -0.60
N THR A 89 -26.53 -9.02 0.49
CA THR A 89 -27.02 -9.44 1.80
C THR A 89 -27.70 -8.27 2.52
N SER A 90 -28.45 -8.58 3.57
CA SER A 90 -29.02 -7.55 4.45
C SER A 90 -28.00 -6.97 5.45
N GLU A 91 -26.83 -7.57 5.55
CA GLU A 91 -25.79 -7.16 6.47
C GLU A 91 -24.83 -6.17 5.79
N TYR A 92 -24.21 -5.30 6.60
CA TYR A 92 -23.15 -4.44 6.10
C TYR A 92 -21.87 -5.24 5.89
N ILE A 93 -21.45 -5.38 4.65
CA ILE A 93 -20.18 -6.01 4.28
C ILE A 93 -19.33 -4.97 3.55
N ASP A 94 -18.12 -4.74 4.03
CA ASP A 94 -17.13 -3.93 3.31
C ASP A 94 -16.57 -4.70 2.11
N THR A 95 -17.29 -4.63 1.00
CA THR A 95 -16.91 -5.29 -0.26
C THR A 95 -15.62 -4.74 -0.84
N THR A 96 -15.25 -3.50 -0.50
CA THR A 96 -13.98 -2.90 -0.93
C THR A 96 -12.81 -3.60 -0.26
N ASN A 97 -12.92 -3.89 1.03
CA ASN A 97 -11.88 -4.61 1.75
C ASN A 97 -11.73 -6.05 1.26
N VAL A 98 -12.84 -6.73 0.99
CA VAL A 98 -12.85 -8.08 0.38
C VAL A 98 -12.13 -8.04 -0.98
N MET A 99 -12.49 -7.10 -1.84
CA MET A 99 -11.87 -6.92 -3.16
C MET A 99 -10.36 -6.67 -3.07
N ASN A 100 -9.94 -5.79 -2.15
CA ASN A 100 -8.52 -5.50 -1.93
C ASN A 100 -7.76 -6.74 -1.43
N SER A 101 -8.38 -7.57 -0.61
CA SER A 101 -7.80 -8.84 -0.14
C SER A 101 -7.62 -9.84 -1.28
N ILE A 102 -8.62 -10.00 -2.13
CA ILE A 102 -8.55 -10.84 -3.34
C ILE A 102 -7.46 -10.33 -4.27
N GLN A 103 -7.42 -9.03 -4.54
CA GLN A 103 -6.40 -8.43 -5.40
C GLN A 103 -4.99 -8.66 -4.85
N THR A 104 -4.81 -8.46 -3.56
CA THR A 104 -3.53 -8.67 -2.89
C THR A 104 -3.07 -10.13 -2.98
N ALA A 105 -3.95 -11.08 -2.74
CA ALA A 105 -3.65 -12.51 -2.85
C ALA A 105 -3.28 -12.91 -4.29
N LEU A 106 -4.02 -12.41 -5.28
CA LEU A 106 -3.74 -12.65 -6.70
C LEU A 106 -2.40 -12.04 -7.13
N VAL A 107 -2.07 -10.82 -6.68
CA VAL A 107 -0.76 -10.18 -6.96
C VAL A 107 0.38 -10.98 -6.34
N LYS A 108 0.24 -11.36 -5.06
CA LYS A 108 1.25 -12.16 -4.35
C LYS A 108 1.51 -13.51 -5.01
N SER A 109 0.50 -14.11 -5.63
CA SER A 109 0.66 -15.38 -6.35
C SER A 109 1.58 -15.28 -7.57
N GLY A 110 1.78 -14.08 -8.12
CA GLY A 110 2.54 -13.84 -9.35
C GLY A 110 1.92 -14.44 -10.62
N LYS A 111 0.75 -15.07 -10.54
CA LYS A 111 0.10 -15.75 -11.66
C LYS A 111 -0.72 -14.82 -12.55
N VAL A 112 -0.96 -13.58 -12.14
CA VAL A 112 -1.75 -12.60 -12.90
C VAL A 112 -1.04 -11.25 -12.96
N ARG A 113 -1.47 -10.41 -13.89
CA ARG A 113 -1.17 -8.98 -13.95
C ARG A 113 -2.48 -8.22 -13.85
N PHE A 114 -2.50 -7.12 -13.09
CA PHE A 114 -3.68 -6.28 -13.00
C PHE A 114 -3.58 -5.06 -13.90
N THR A 115 -4.71 -4.70 -14.47
CA THR A 115 -4.95 -3.39 -15.07
C THR A 115 -6.16 -2.76 -14.38
N ARG A 116 -6.18 -1.44 -14.33
CA ARG A 116 -7.32 -0.71 -13.79
C ARG A 116 -8.53 -0.81 -14.74
N SER A 117 -9.72 -0.74 -14.19
CA SER A 117 -10.93 -0.61 -14.97
C SER A 117 -10.99 0.75 -15.70
N ILE A 118 -11.74 0.85 -16.77
CA ILE A 118 -11.94 2.10 -17.50
C ILE A 118 -12.53 3.18 -16.59
N ASN A 119 -13.47 2.82 -15.71
CA ASN A 119 -14.08 3.76 -14.78
C ASN A 119 -13.07 4.39 -13.81
N GLU A 120 -12.10 3.60 -13.30
CA GLU A 120 -11.04 4.09 -12.44
C GLU A 120 -10.00 4.95 -13.18
N MET A 121 -9.93 4.79 -14.49
CA MET A 121 -8.95 5.49 -15.34
C MET A 121 -9.56 6.65 -16.13
N GLN A 122 -10.85 6.96 -15.95
CA GLN A 122 -11.56 7.94 -16.76
C GLN A 122 -10.82 9.27 -16.85
N GLN A 123 -10.37 9.82 -15.71
CA GLN A 123 -9.60 11.07 -15.69
C GLN A 123 -8.30 10.98 -16.49
N GLY A 124 -7.60 9.84 -16.42
CA GLY A 124 -6.39 9.60 -17.20
C GLY A 124 -6.66 9.47 -18.69
N VAL A 125 -7.78 8.87 -19.07
CA VAL A 125 -8.24 8.74 -20.47
C VAL A 125 -8.60 10.12 -21.04
N ASP A 126 -9.35 10.91 -20.28
CA ASP A 126 -9.74 12.28 -20.66
C ASP A 126 -8.51 13.17 -20.84
N GLU A 127 -7.54 13.07 -19.93
CA GLU A 127 -6.28 13.81 -20.05
C GLU A 127 -5.46 13.37 -21.26
N LEU A 128 -5.37 12.07 -21.53
CA LEU A 128 -4.70 11.53 -22.69
C LEU A 128 -5.34 12.03 -24.01
N GLN A 129 -6.66 12.06 -24.08
CA GLN A 129 -7.40 12.60 -25.21
C GLN A 129 -7.14 14.10 -25.36
N ARG A 130 -7.20 14.86 -24.28
CA ARG A 130 -6.93 16.29 -24.27
C ARG A 130 -5.51 16.59 -24.79
N GLN A 131 -4.50 15.85 -24.35
CA GLN A 131 -3.13 16.01 -24.80
C GLN A 131 -2.96 15.73 -26.30
N ASN A 132 -3.64 14.73 -26.82
CA ASN A 132 -3.51 14.34 -28.22
C ASN A 132 -4.38 15.17 -29.18
N GLN A 133 -5.49 15.75 -28.73
CA GLN A 133 -6.49 16.40 -29.58
C GLN A 133 -6.49 17.93 -29.50
N SER A 134 -5.97 18.52 -28.40
CA SER A 134 -6.05 19.97 -28.19
C SER A 134 -5.15 20.80 -29.09
N GLY A 135 -4.14 20.19 -29.72
CA GLY A 135 -3.12 20.90 -30.47
C GLY A 135 -2.14 21.73 -29.65
N LEU A 136 -2.28 21.73 -28.31
CA LEU A 136 -1.43 22.52 -27.41
C LEU A 136 -0.10 21.85 -27.10
N TYR A 137 -0.01 20.53 -27.25
CA TYR A 137 1.13 19.74 -26.87
C TYR A 137 1.92 19.27 -28.08
N LYS A 138 3.24 19.17 -27.91
CA LYS A 138 4.11 18.60 -28.95
C LYS A 138 3.78 17.11 -29.12
N GLN A 139 3.45 16.68 -30.32
CA GLN A 139 3.04 15.31 -30.64
C GLN A 139 4.09 14.24 -30.28
N ASN A 140 5.37 14.59 -30.29
CA ASN A 140 6.45 13.67 -29.92
C ASN A 140 6.61 13.47 -28.40
N THR A 141 5.93 14.27 -27.58
CA THR A 141 5.96 14.19 -26.10
C THR A 141 4.69 13.61 -25.52
N THR A 142 3.62 13.50 -26.32
CA THR A 142 2.34 12.93 -25.87
C THR A 142 2.41 11.40 -25.87
N ALA A 143 1.74 10.77 -24.90
CA ALA A 143 1.57 9.32 -24.89
C ALA A 143 0.66 8.91 -26.06
N LYS A 144 1.05 7.85 -26.77
CA LYS A 144 0.30 7.38 -27.95
C LYS A 144 -1.02 6.74 -27.52
N VAL A 145 -2.09 7.11 -28.21
CA VAL A 145 -3.40 6.45 -28.06
C VAL A 145 -3.30 5.01 -28.57
N GLY A 146 -4.07 4.09 -27.96
CA GLY A 146 -4.10 2.69 -28.38
C GLY A 146 -2.97 1.82 -27.81
N GLN A 147 -2.19 2.30 -26.85
CA GLN A 147 -1.10 1.54 -26.22
C GLN A 147 -1.49 0.92 -24.86
N MET A 148 -2.75 1.04 -24.46
CA MET A 148 -3.21 0.47 -23.20
C MET A 148 -3.35 -1.06 -23.31
N THR A 149 -2.85 -1.78 -22.32
CA THR A 149 -3.01 -3.23 -22.24
C THR A 149 -4.42 -3.57 -21.77
N ALA A 150 -5.19 -4.25 -22.60
CA ALA A 150 -6.53 -4.71 -22.24
C ALA A 150 -6.48 -5.89 -21.24
N ALA A 151 -7.49 -5.97 -20.38
CA ALA A 151 -7.69 -7.15 -19.54
C ALA A 151 -8.22 -8.33 -20.39
N LYS A 152 -7.64 -9.51 -20.17
CA LYS A 152 -8.15 -10.76 -20.77
C LYS A 152 -9.34 -11.31 -20.00
N TYR A 153 -9.34 -11.11 -18.68
CA TYR A 153 -10.40 -11.53 -17.78
C TYR A 153 -10.85 -10.38 -16.89
N GLN A 154 -12.12 -10.37 -16.56
CA GLN A 154 -12.71 -9.49 -15.56
C GLN A 154 -13.22 -10.36 -14.41
N LEU A 155 -12.84 -10.00 -13.19
CA LEU A 155 -13.31 -10.63 -11.96
C LEU A 155 -14.46 -9.80 -11.40
N GLU A 156 -15.61 -10.43 -11.24
CA GLU A 156 -16.82 -9.84 -10.66
C GLU A 156 -17.28 -10.70 -9.47
N GLY A 157 -17.94 -10.08 -8.49
CA GLY A 157 -18.51 -10.76 -7.34
C GLY A 157 -19.85 -10.14 -6.91
N GLU A 158 -20.71 -10.97 -6.32
CA GLU A 158 -21.97 -10.55 -5.71
C GLU A 158 -22.35 -11.51 -4.56
#